data_b2517c9e1029014a1238bf46f49c272c
#
_entry.id   b2517c9e1029014a1238bf46f49c272c
#
_cell.length_a   1.000
_cell.length_b   1.000
_cell.length_c   1.000
_cell.angle_alpha   90.00
_cell.angle_beta   90.00
_cell.angle_gamma   90.00
#
_symmetry.space_group_name_H-M   'P 1'
#
loop_
_entity.id
_entity.type
_entity.pdbx_description
1 polymer ?
#
loop_
_entity_poly.entity_id
_entity_poly.type
_entity_poly.pdbx_seq_one_letter_code
_entity_poly.pdbx_strand_id
1 'polypeptide(L)'
;MKRSTKITSIILIFFLIITSVIVARTMIGNHFKKKFSKRPPPGIIVSVVDERVFANKISTFGTAIPSQTKSYKVEKYEILSPIEFNKKLKKGDVIAQLKNRNIVAPFDGVVGKRDFSEDLEVSKTSILINFDDASIIYSDVNIPEIFTPYVKEGLAVDVKFSGYKDRVFNGVIDS
;
A
#
# COMPACT_ATOMS: atom_id res chain seq x y z
N MET A 1 35.70 -93.99 17.33
CA MET A 1 36.31 -92.63 17.02
C MET A 1 37.34 -92.37 18.11
N LYS A 2 38.61 -92.24 17.74
CA LYS A 2 39.69 -92.00 18.70
C LYS A 2 39.47 -90.61 19.39
N ARG A 3 39.82 -90.52 20.66
CA ARG A 3 39.64 -89.29 21.51
C ARG A 3 40.27 -88.02 20.84
N SER A 4 41.30 -88.17 20.09
CA SER A 4 42.03 -87.20 19.31
C SER A 4 41.10 -86.54 18.25
N THR A 5 40.31 -87.33 17.50
CA THR A 5 39.42 -86.75 16.44
C THR A 5 38.25 -85.91 16.99
N LYS A 6 37.75 -86.22 18.23
CA LYS A 6 36.77 -85.34 18.85
C LYS A 6 37.33 -84.02 19.28
N ILE A 7 38.55 -83.94 19.79
CA ILE A 7 39.20 -82.72 20.21
C ILE A 7 39.50 -81.84 18.98
N THR A 8 40.02 -82.40 17.89
CA THR A 8 40.30 -81.68 16.65
C THR A 8 39.02 -81.10 16.04
N SER A 9 37.89 -81.82 16.07
CA SER A 9 36.59 -81.30 15.59
C SER A 9 36.10 -80.11 16.43
N ILE A 10 36.26 -80.17 17.76
CA ILE A 10 35.84 -79.05 18.64
C ILE A 10 36.66 -77.80 18.38
N ILE A 11 37.98 -77.93 18.20
CA ILE A 11 38.86 -76.83 17.89
C ILE A 11 38.50 -76.17 16.52
N LEU A 12 38.22 -77.04 15.53
CA LEU A 12 37.85 -76.58 14.19
C LEU A 12 36.53 -75.79 14.19
N ILE A 13 35.51 -76.31 14.95
CA ILE A 13 34.27 -75.61 15.12
C ILE A 13 34.47 -74.25 15.82
N PHE A 14 35.31 -74.20 16.85
CA PHE A 14 35.61 -72.98 17.58
C PHE A 14 36.25 -71.91 16.68
N PHE A 15 37.22 -72.29 15.84
CA PHE A 15 37.83 -71.39 14.86
C PHE A 15 36.80 -70.94 13.82
N LEU A 16 35.90 -71.80 13.37
CA LEU A 16 34.88 -71.47 12.40
C LEU A 16 33.89 -70.43 12.99
N ILE A 17 33.53 -70.55 14.26
CA ILE A 17 32.69 -69.56 14.93
C ILE A 17 33.39 -68.22 15.04
N ILE A 18 34.65 -68.20 15.47
CA ILE A 18 35.41 -66.94 15.57
C ILE A 18 35.54 -66.26 14.21
N THR A 19 35.88 -67.00 13.16
CA THR A 19 35.97 -66.45 11.80
C THR A 19 34.63 -65.90 11.33
N SER A 20 33.52 -66.59 11.60
CA SER A 20 32.18 -66.12 11.26
C SER A 20 31.84 -64.79 11.96
N VAL A 21 32.15 -64.64 13.25
CA VAL A 21 31.95 -63.41 14.00
C VAL A 21 32.76 -62.23 13.45
N ILE A 22 34.02 -62.48 13.11
CA ILE A 22 34.90 -61.46 12.53
C ILE A 22 34.39 -60.99 11.17
N VAL A 23 33.97 -61.90 10.29
CA VAL A 23 33.41 -61.60 8.99
C VAL A 23 32.10 -60.79 9.13
N ALA A 24 31.21 -61.26 10.01
CA ALA A 24 29.96 -60.54 10.28
C ALA A 24 30.20 -59.10 10.78
N ARG A 25 31.14 -58.94 11.72
CA ARG A 25 31.50 -57.64 12.26
C ARG A 25 32.08 -56.68 11.19
N THR A 26 32.97 -57.22 10.31
CA THR A 26 33.53 -56.42 9.23
C THR A 26 32.53 -56.06 8.17
N MET A 27 31.60 -56.96 7.80
CA MET A 27 30.52 -56.66 6.86
C MET A 27 29.59 -55.58 7.40
N ILE A 28 29.14 -55.71 8.66
CA ILE A 28 28.29 -54.73 9.33
C ILE A 28 29.03 -53.37 9.40
N GLY A 29 30.29 -53.34 9.84
CA GLY A 29 31.07 -52.14 9.93
C GLY A 29 31.26 -51.40 8.58
N ASN A 30 31.48 -52.15 7.51
CA ASN A 30 31.61 -51.61 6.16
C ASN A 30 30.25 -51.09 5.64
N HIS A 31 29.17 -51.80 5.94
CA HIS A 31 27.82 -51.33 5.57
C HIS A 31 27.46 -50.00 6.25
N PHE A 32 27.70 -49.88 7.55
CA PHE A 32 27.49 -48.64 8.28
C PHE A 32 28.39 -47.50 7.80
N LYS A 33 29.68 -47.77 7.52
CA LYS A 33 30.58 -46.78 6.96
C LYS A 33 30.07 -46.24 5.63
N LYS A 34 29.63 -47.11 4.71
CA LYS A 34 29.08 -46.67 3.42
C LYS A 34 27.81 -45.85 3.55
N LYS A 35 26.91 -46.21 4.49
CA LYS A 35 25.63 -45.56 4.64
C LYS A 35 25.70 -44.24 5.41
N PHE A 36 26.57 -44.10 6.37
CA PHE A 36 26.61 -42.96 7.29
C PHE A 36 27.85 -42.08 7.20
N SER A 37 28.87 -42.45 6.39
CA SER A 37 30.08 -41.62 6.25
C SER A 37 29.88 -40.43 5.32
N LYS A 38 28.89 -40.47 4.43
CA LYS A 38 28.55 -39.33 3.58
C LYS A 38 27.48 -38.47 4.30
N ARG A 39 27.92 -37.55 5.12
CA ARG A 39 27.03 -36.49 5.59
C ARG A 39 26.58 -35.67 4.38
N PRO A 40 25.29 -35.44 4.17
CA PRO A 40 24.87 -34.50 3.14
C PRO A 40 25.54 -33.15 3.44
N PRO A 41 25.98 -32.43 2.43
CA PRO A 41 26.54 -31.09 2.63
C PRO A 41 25.50 -30.23 3.37
N PRO A 42 25.90 -29.37 4.29
CA PRO A 42 24.98 -28.47 4.96
C PRO A 42 24.21 -27.65 3.91
N GLY A 43 22.90 -27.61 4.04
CA GLY A 43 22.07 -26.78 3.17
C GLY A 43 22.46 -25.32 3.37
N ILE A 44 22.86 -24.65 2.31
CA ILE A 44 23.15 -23.22 2.33
C ILE A 44 21.94 -22.53 1.74
N ILE A 45 21.36 -21.61 2.50
CA ILE A 45 20.35 -20.70 1.97
C ILE A 45 21.10 -19.61 1.23
N VAL A 46 20.93 -19.57 -0.08
CA VAL A 46 21.49 -18.50 -0.92
C VAL A 46 20.36 -17.56 -1.31
N SER A 47 20.62 -16.29 -1.26
CA SER A 47 19.75 -15.24 -1.80
C SER A 47 20.43 -14.62 -3.01
N VAL A 48 19.69 -14.48 -4.09
CA VAL A 48 20.17 -13.75 -5.26
C VAL A 48 20.12 -12.27 -4.91
N VAL A 49 21.24 -11.61 -5.09
CA VAL A 49 21.33 -10.16 -4.92
C VAL A 49 20.88 -9.50 -6.22
N ASP A 50 19.75 -8.82 -6.16
CA ASP A 50 19.27 -7.98 -7.25
C ASP A 50 19.61 -6.52 -6.96
N GLU A 51 20.05 -5.81 -7.97
CA GLU A 51 20.15 -4.36 -7.90
C GLU A 51 18.75 -3.77 -7.93
N ARG A 52 18.36 -3.08 -6.86
CA ARG A 52 17.10 -2.36 -6.78
C ARG A 52 17.36 -0.91 -6.41
N VAL A 53 16.69 -0.04 -7.09
CA VAL A 53 16.65 1.37 -6.70
C VAL A 53 15.76 1.50 -5.48
N PHE A 54 16.34 1.79 -4.34
CA PHE A 54 15.61 2.13 -3.13
C PHE A 54 15.31 3.63 -3.15
N ALA A 55 14.05 3.96 -3.40
CA ALA A 55 13.57 5.32 -3.24
C ALA A 55 12.91 5.44 -1.85
N ASN A 56 13.28 6.45 -1.10
CA ASN A 56 12.54 6.81 0.10
C ASN A 56 11.16 7.33 -0.32
N LYS A 57 10.11 6.59 0.03
CA LYS A 57 8.75 6.99 -0.26
C LYS A 57 8.12 7.58 1.00
N ILE A 58 7.73 8.83 0.91
CA ILE A 58 6.99 9.52 1.96
C ILE A 58 5.51 9.39 1.61
N SER A 59 4.70 8.93 2.56
CA SER A 59 3.25 8.88 2.41
C SER A 59 2.61 9.78 3.45
N THR A 60 1.71 10.63 3.01
CA THR A 60 0.98 11.55 3.87
C THR A 60 -0.48 11.65 3.44
N PHE A 61 -1.28 12.33 4.23
CA PHE A 61 -2.70 12.56 3.98
C PHE A 61 -2.95 14.05 3.79
N GLY A 62 -3.91 14.36 2.96
CA GLY A 62 -4.30 15.73 2.72
C GLY A 62 -5.76 15.86 2.34
N THR A 63 -6.20 17.10 2.21
CA THR A 63 -7.54 17.46 1.78
C THR A 63 -7.50 18.03 0.37
N ALA A 64 -8.37 17.52 -0.49
CA ALA A 64 -8.52 18.07 -1.83
C ALA A 64 -9.33 19.37 -1.77
N ILE A 65 -8.77 20.41 -2.33
CA ILE A 65 -9.40 21.73 -2.41
C ILE A 65 -9.44 22.22 -3.87
N PRO A 66 -10.54 22.86 -4.30
CA PRO A 66 -10.62 23.44 -5.64
C PRO A 66 -9.68 24.64 -5.79
N SER A 67 -9.31 24.97 -7.02
CA SER A 67 -8.44 26.12 -7.31
C SER A 67 -9.06 27.46 -6.86
N GLN A 68 -10.36 27.58 -7.02
CA GLN A 68 -11.12 28.75 -6.59
C GLN A 68 -12.47 28.33 -6.04
N THR A 69 -12.89 29.00 -4.98
CA THR A 69 -14.24 28.84 -4.38
C THR A 69 -14.87 30.22 -4.22
N LYS A 70 -16.12 30.35 -4.64
CA LYS A 70 -16.94 31.52 -4.33
C LYS A 70 -18.18 31.07 -3.57
N SER A 71 -18.34 31.60 -2.36
CA SER A 71 -19.48 31.25 -1.51
C SER A 71 -20.53 32.39 -1.48
N TYR A 72 -21.76 32.02 -1.54
CA TYR A 72 -22.90 32.93 -1.49
C TYR A 72 -23.87 32.47 -0.38
N LYS A 73 -24.07 33.30 0.61
CA LYS A 73 -25.15 33.11 1.61
C LYS A 73 -26.45 33.69 1.09
N VAL A 74 -27.47 32.87 1.06
CA VAL A 74 -28.79 33.21 0.52
C VAL A 74 -29.88 32.79 1.51
N GLU A 75 -30.82 33.65 1.75
CA GLU A 75 -31.99 33.30 2.54
C GLU A 75 -32.97 32.45 1.71
N LYS A 76 -33.51 31.39 2.31
CA LYS A 76 -34.37 30.42 1.61
C LYS A 76 -35.60 31.06 0.98
N TYR A 77 -36.14 32.09 1.61
CA TYR A 77 -37.32 32.82 1.12
C TYR A 77 -37.08 33.73 -0.08
N GLU A 78 -35.77 34.00 -0.39
CA GLU A 78 -35.40 34.80 -1.57
C GLU A 78 -35.31 33.95 -2.84
N ILE A 79 -35.18 32.63 -2.71
CA ILE A 79 -34.99 31.71 -3.82
C ILE A 79 -36.29 31.56 -4.60
N LEU A 80 -36.26 31.87 -5.90
CA LEU A 80 -37.41 31.73 -6.79
C LEU A 80 -37.51 30.34 -7.43
N SER A 81 -36.38 29.74 -7.73
CA SER A 81 -36.34 28.43 -8.38
C SER A 81 -35.37 27.50 -7.63
N PRO A 82 -35.64 26.18 -7.61
CA PRO A 82 -34.72 25.21 -6.98
C PRO A 82 -33.30 25.32 -7.52
N ILE A 83 -32.30 25.29 -6.62
CA ILE A 83 -30.90 25.34 -6.99
C ILE A 83 -30.45 23.93 -7.35
N GLU A 84 -29.88 23.76 -8.53
CA GLU A 84 -29.35 22.50 -9.02
C GLU A 84 -27.90 22.30 -8.53
N PHE A 85 -27.75 21.58 -7.44
CA PHE A 85 -26.43 21.24 -6.93
C PHE A 85 -25.74 20.17 -7.80
N ASN A 86 -24.42 20.16 -7.79
CA ASN A 86 -23.54 19.31 -8.62
C ASN A 86 -23.65 19.58 -10.14
N LYS A 87 -24.29 20.66 -10.55
CA LYS A 87 -24.37 21.09 -11.93
C LYS A 87 -23.11 21.84 -12.33
N LYS A 88 -22.56 21.50 -13.49
CA LYS A 88 -21.47 22.25 -14.13
C LYS A 88 -22.06 23.43 -14.88
N LEU A 89 -21.53 24.61 -14.62
CA LEU A 89 -21.92 25.86 -15.23
C LEU A 89 -20.70 26.56 -15.79
N LYS A 90 -20.90 27.33 -16.84
CA LYS A 90 -19.87 28.21 -17.42
C LYS A 90 -19.95 29.60 -16.84
N LYS A 91 -18.86 30.33 -16.95
CA LYS A 91 -18.83 31.76 -16.59
C LYS A 91 -19.97 32.51 -17.29
N GLY A 92 -20.76 33.21 -16.46
CA GLY A 92 -21.93 33.98 -16.93
C GLY A 92 -23.26 33.24 -16.78
N ASP A 93 -23.27 31.92 -16.56
CA ASP A 93 -24.52 31.17 -16.34
C ASP A 93 -25.13 31.53 -14.99
N VAL A 94 -26.43 31.36 -14.88
CA VAL A 94 -27.17 31.64 -13.63
C VAL A 94 -27.07 30.42 -12.69
N ILE A 95 -26.49 30.64 -11.51
CA ILE A 95 -26.40 29.67 -10.43
C ILE A 95 -27.73 29.58 -9.67
N ALA A 96 -28.28 30.73 -9.32
CA ALA A 96 -29.55 30.85 -8.56
C ALA A 96 -30.33 32.10 -8.95
N GLN A 97 -31.64 31.97 -9.07
CA GLN A 97 -32.53 33.07 -9.29
C GLN A 97 -33.14 33.49 -7.94
N LEU A 98 -32.90 34.73 -7.56
CA LEU A 98 -33.44 35.33 -6.34
C LEU A 98 -34.46 36.39 -6.69
N LYS A 99 -35.30 36.75 -5.74
CA LYS A 99 -36.38 37.76 -5.91
C LYS A 99 -35.85 39.11 -6.40
N ASN A 100 -34.68 39.51 -5.92
CA ASN A 100 -34.14 40.84 -6.19
C ASN A 100 -32.90 40.83 -7.09
N ARG A 101 -32.33 39.67 -7.35
CA ARG A 101 -31.09 39.52 -8.14
C ARG A 101 -30.86 38.06 -8.61
N ASN A 102 -30.04 37.89 -9.61
CA ASN A 102 -29.51 36.57 -9.99
C ASN A 102 -28.09 36.45 -9.49
N ILE A 103 -27.73 35.25 -9.03
CA ILE A 103 -26.35 34.87 -8.77
C ILE A 103 -25.82 34.25 -10.05
N VAL A 104 -24.73 34.82 -10.56
CA VAL A 104 -24.12 34.43 -11.83
C VAL A 104 -22.76 33.82 -11.56
N ALA A 105 -22.39 32.81 -12.32
CA ALA A 105 -21.11 32.11 -12.23
C ALA A 105 -19.95 33.03 -12.61
N PRO A 106 -18.97 33.30 -11.72
CA PRO A 106 -17.85 34.20 -11.99
C PRO A 106 -16.77 33.54 -12.86
N PHE A 107 -16.73 32.22 -12.89
CA PHE A 107 -15.80 31.37 -13.66
C PHE A 107 -16.51 30.07 -14.05
N ASP A 108 -15.82 29.18 -14.76
CA ASP A 108 -16.36 27.83 -15.07
C ASP A 108 -16.22 26.96 -13.84
N GLY A 109 -17.29 26.25 -13.44
CA GLY A 109 -17.22 25.48 -12.20
C GLY A 109 -18.45 24.62 -11.92
N VAL A 110 -18.53 24.17 -10.67
CA VAL A 110 -19.59 23.29 -10.18
C VAL A 110 -20.30 23.94 -9.00
N VAL A 111 -21.61 23.85 -9.00
CA VAL A 111 -22.44 24.34 -7.89
C VAL A 111 -22.42 23.31 -6.75
N GLY A 112 -21.96 23.71 -5.58
CA GLY A 112 -21.95 22.92 -4.36
C GLY A 112 -22.86 23.50 -3.28
N LYS A 113 -23.11 22.68 -2.25
CA LYS A 113 -23.76 23.10 -1.02
C LYS A 113 -22.80 22.84 0.13
N ARG A 114 -22.65 23.83 0.99
CA ARG A 114 -21.95 23.66 2.28
C ARG A 114 -22.83 24.09 3.42
N ASP A 115 -22.62 23.51 4.58
CA ASP A 115 -23.35 23.90 5.79
C ASP A 115 -22.61 24.99 6.57
N PHE A 116 -21.31 25.17 6.30
CA PHE A 116 -20.49 26.24 6.88
C PHE A 116 -19.38 26.68 5.90
N SER A 117 -18.87 27.86 6.11
CA SER A 117 -17.66 28.43 5.50
C SER A 117 -16.94 29.24 6.57
N GLU A 118 -15.62 29.39 6.45
CA GLU A 118 -14.78 30.07 7.44
C GLU A 118 -15.32 31.45 7.89
N ASP A 119 -15.94 32.19 6.93
CA ASP A 119 -16.41 33.55 7.18
C ASP A 119 -17.93 33.68 7.19
N LEU A 120 -18.71 32.59 7.02
CA LEU A 120 -20.15 32.65 6.86
C LEU A 120 -20.89 31.61 7.73
N GLU A 121 -21.59 32.08 8.72
CA GLU A 121 -22.52 31.23 9.49
C GLU A 121 -23.84 31.02 8.73
N VAL A 122 -24.27 29.78 8.68
CA VAL A 122 -25.55 29.38 8.08
C VAL A 122 -26.58 29.21 9.18
N SER A 123 -27.70 29.89 9.03
CA SER A 123 -28.88 29.77 9.92
C SER A 123 -29.89 28.73 9.38
N LYS A 124 -30.91 28.40 10.17
CA LYS A 124 -32.00 27.52 9.70
C LYS A 124 -32.75 28.10 8.48
N THR A 125 -32.71 29.40 8.30
CA THR A 125 -33.39 30.12 7.22
C THR A 125 -32.54 30.41 6.01
N SER A 126 -31.22 30.20 6.11
CA SER A 126 -30.26 30.43 5.01
C SER A 126 -29.66 29.17 4.48
N ILE A 127 -29.13 29.23 3.29
CA ILE A 127 -28.27 28.24 2.67
C ILE A 127 -26.98 28.90 2.18
N LEU A 128 -25.90 28.13 2.19
CA LEU A 128 -24.63 28.52 1.61
C LEU A 128 -24.46 27.79 0.30
N ILE A 129 -24.37 28.54 -0.79
CA ILE A 129 -24.09 28.03 -2.12
C ILE A 129 -22.64 28.25 -2.38
N ASN A 130 -21.91 27.19 -2.68
CA ASN A 130 -20.55 27.28 -3.17
C ASN A 130 -20.53 27.14 -4.67
N PHE A 131 -19.61 27.83 -5.29
CA PHE A 131 -19.27 27.62 -6.67
C PHE A 131 -17.76 27.38 -6.75
N ASP A 132 -17.42 26.15 -7.13
CA ASP A 132 -16.06 25.65 -7.05
C ASP A 132 -15.50 25.41 -8.45
N ASP A 133 -14.31 25.97 -8.74
CA ASP A 133 -13.54 25.61 -9.93
C ASP A 133 -12.76 24.32 -9.67
N ALA A 134 -13.21 23.26 -10.29
CA ALA A 134 -12.60 21.93 -10.20
C ALA A 134 -11.71 21.60 -11.39
N SER A 135 -11.27 22.57 -12.18
CA SER A 135 -10.35 22.37 -13.31
C SER A 135 -8.98 21.90 -12.83
N ILE A 136 -8.52 22.48 -11.72
CA ILE A 136 -7.31 22.09 -11.01
C ILE A 136 -7.70 21.80 -9.56
N ILE A 137 -7.23 20.70 -9.03
CA ILE A 137 -7.42 20.33 -7.63
C ILE A 137 -6.08 20.43 -6.93
N TYR A 138 -6.02 21.23 -5.90
CA TYR A 138 -4.91 21.26 -4.97
C TYR A 138 -5.14 20.22 -3.87
N SER A 139 -4.07 19.70 -3.33
CA SER A 139 -4.13 18.84 -2.16
C SER A 139 -3.23 19.45 -1.09
N ASP A 140 -3.85 19.93 -0.04
CA ASP A 140 -3.14 20.46 1.12
C ASP A 140 -2.74 19.29 2.01
N VAL A 141 -1.44 19.13 2.25
CA VAL A 141 -0.86 17.97 2.94
C VAL A 141 0.08 18.40 4.05
N ASN A 142 0.00 17.71 5.17
CA ASN A 142 0.94 17.92 6.27
C ASN A 142 2.12 16.95 6.15
N ILE A 143 3.31 17.51 5.98
CA ILE A 143 4.56 16.75 5.90
C ILE A 143 5.30 16.89 7.23
N PRO A 144 5.69 15.78 7.90
CA PRO A 144 6.51 15.86 9.10
C PRO A 144 7.84 16.58 8.82
N GLU A 145 8.27 17.44 9.75
CA GLU A 145 9.45 18.30 9.63
C GLU A 145 10.72 17.54 9.21
N ILE A 146 10.88 16.31 9.70
CA ILE A 146 12.03 15.45 9.37
C ILE A 146 12.17 15.18 7.86
N PHE A 147 11.09 15.29 7.09
CA PHE A 147 11.09 15.06 5.64
C PHE A 147 11.17 16.35 4.83
N THR A 148 11.04 17.50 5.44
CA THR A 148 11.08 18.82 4.76
C THR A 148 12.32 18.99 3.87
N PRO A 149 13.55 18.56 4.26
CA PRO A 149 14.72 18.73 3.39
C PRO A 149 14.66 17.94 2.08
N TYR A 150 13.80 16.92 2.01
CA TYR A 150 13.65 16.04 0.84
C TYR A 150 12.50 16.47 -0.08
N VAL A 151 11.65 17.39 0.37
CA VAL A 151 10.50 17.89 -0.39
C VAL A 151 10.89 19.15 -1.09
N LYS A 152 10.69 19.20 -2.41
CA LYS A 152 11.04 20.34 -3.24
C LYS A 152 9.89 20.60 -4.21
N GLU A 153 9.70 21.87 -4.55
CA GLU A 153 8.81 22.29 -5.61
C GLU A 153 9.16 21.59 -6.94
N GLY A 154 8.13 21.20 -7.70
CA GLY A 154 8.27 20.46 -8.94
C GLY A 154 8.48 18.95 -8.77
N LEU A 155 8.55 18.44 -7.55
CA LEU A 155 8.65 16.99 -7.32
C LEU A 155 7.35 16.30 -7.73
N ALA A 156 7.46 15.23 -8.53
CA ALA A 156 6.32 14.43 -8.93
C ALA A 156 5.78 13.60 -7.74
N VAL A 157 4.47 13.56 -7.59
CA VAL A 157 3.78 12.83 -6.54
C VAL A 157 2.63 12.01 -7.08
N ASP A 158 2.38 10.88 -6.45
CA ASP A 158 1.24 10.03 -6.71
C ASP A 158 0.12 10.35 -5.73
N VAL A 159 -1.02 10.80 -6.23
CA VAL A 159 -2.19 11.15 -5.43
C VAL A 159 -3.28 10.09 -5.59
N LYS A 160 -3.81 9.62 -4.48
CA LYS A 160 -4.96 8.69 -4.44
C LYS A 160 -6.10 9.34 -3.69
N PHE A 161 -7.26 9.41 -4.34
CA PHE A 161 -8.48 9.90 -3.69
C PHE A 161 -9.32 8.73 -3.19
N SER A 162 -9.93 8.88 -2.02
CA SER A 162 -10.79 7.86 -1.42
C SER A 162 -12.00 7.48 -2.29
N GLY A 163 -12.49 8.43 -3.08
CA GLY A 163 -13.58 8.20 -4.02
C GLY A 163 -13.19 7.43 -5.29
N TYR A 164 -11.90 7.28 -5.58
CA TYR A 164 -11.37 6.63 -6.78
C TYR A 164 -10.33 5.58 -6.40
N LYS A 165 -10.78 4.47 -5.84
CA LYS A 165 -9.93 3.44 -5.20
C LYS A 165 -8.85 2.85 -6.13
N ASP A 166 -9.17 2.73 -7.42
CA ASP A 166 -8.29 2.06 -8.41
C ASP A 166 -7.53 3.06 -9.32
N ARG A 167 -7.62 4.36 -9.02
CA ARG A 167 -6.94 5.38 -9.81
C ARG A 167 -5.84 6.08 -9.02
N VAL A 168 -4.71 6.24 -9.68
CA VAL A 168 -3.60 7.07 -9.21
C VAL A 168 -3.55 8.28 -10.14
N PHE A 169 -3.49 9.45 -9.54
CA PHE A 169 -3.35 10.71 -10.25
C PHE A 169 -1.94 11.23 -10.03
N ASN A 170 -1.31 11.71 -11.09
CA ASN A 170 -0.02 12.33 -11.02
C ASN A 170 -0.21 13.81 -10.66
N GLY A 171 0.54 14.26 -9.70
CA GLY A 171 0.61 15.66 -9.29
C GLY A 171 2.05 16.13 -9.23
N VAL A 172 2.21 17.38 -8.95
CA VAL A 172 3.50 18.01 -8.66
C VAL A 172 3.37 18.83 -7.39
N ILE A 173 4.45 18.92 -6.64
CA ILE A 173 4.50 19.81 -5.48
C ILE A 173 4.64 21.24 -6.00
N ASP A 174 3.76 22.11 -5.54
CA ASP A 174 3.72 23.52 -5.95
C ASP A 174 4.28 24.23 -4.74
N SER A 175 4.48 24.45 -3.85
CA SER A 175 5.11 25.22 -2.73
C SER A 175 4.41 25.08 -1.36
#